data_b763393a757176346906d6666624f92f
#
_entry.id   b763393a757176346906d6666624f92f
#
_cell.length_a   1.000
_cell.length_b   1.000
_cell.length_c   1.000
_cell.angle_alpha   90.00
_cell.angle_beta   90.00
_cell.angle_gamma   90.00
#
_symmetry.space_group_name_H-M   'P 1'
#
loop_
_entity.id
_entity.type
_entity.pdbx_description
1 polymer ?
#
loop_
_entity_poly.entity_id
_entity_poly.type
_entity_poly.pdbx_seq_one_letter_code
_entity_poly.pdbx_strand_id
1 'polypeptide(L)'
;MRNFVKKMWSDVVLGVLFVVSGFVKAVDPVGLSYKIEEYLGMFQLSGWSMFSMSLSVLLCASEMTLGLLLLLRLWRRITAVTVTLFILGFTILTYLIYTDPYGGINECGCFGEALHLSNGATFAKNILLLVVAGLHLWNVFRQAKNNFNYRQIGLTVGVLVVAFFVPLYSYFYFFYVINFYLISH
;
A
#
# COMPACT_ATOMS: atom_id res chain seq x y z
N MET A 1 7.30 -27.18 16.42
CA MET A 1 6.30 -26.89 15.38
C MET A 1 5.40 -25.70 15.72
N ARG A 2 4.79 -25.63 16.91
CA ARG A 2 3.84 -24.54 17.32
C ARG A 2 4.43 -23.12 17.27
N ASN A 3 5.69 -22.93 17.60
CA ASN A 3 6.36 -21.62 17.52
C ASN A 3 6.75 -21.22 16.08
N PHE A 4 6.96 -22.18 15.18
CA PHE A 4 7.25 -21.92 13.76
C PHE A 4 5.98 -21.47 13.01
N VAL A 5 4.85 -22.11 13.31
CA VAL A 5 3.54 -21.74 12.73
C VAL A 5 3.12 -20.34 13.20
N LYS A 6 3.19 -20.03 14.53
CA LYS A 6 2.91 -18.67 15.04
C LYS A 6 3.77 -17.58 14.40
N LYS A 7 4.97 -17.92 13.96
CA LYS A 7 5.93 -17.01 13.32
C LYS A 7 5.62 -16.74 11.85
N MET A 8 5.01 -17.70 11.15
CA MET A 8 4.63 -17.54 9.74
C MET A 8 3.35 -16.72 9.55
N TRP A 9 2.41 -16.77 10.52
CA TRP A 9 1.11 -16.14 10.37
C TRP A 9 1.18 -14.62 10.16
N SER A 10 2.06 -13.91 10.86
CA SER A 10 2.17 -12.45 10.71
C SER A 10 2.75 -12.06 9.35
N ASP A 11 3.77 -12.81 8.84
CA ASP A 11 4.33 -12.58 7.50
C ASP A 11 3.24 -12.80 6.43
N VAL A 12 2.44 -13.86 6.57
CA VAL A 12 1.39 -14.23 5.61
C VAL A 12 0.21 -13.25 5.69
N VAL A 13 -0.29 -12.96 6.88
CA VAL A 13 -1.44 -12.05 7.07
C VAL A 13 -1.13 -10.65 6.56
N LEU A 14 -0.01 -10.06 6.99
CA LEU A 14 0.39 -8.73 6.53
C LEU A 14 0.72 -8.75 5.03
N GLY A 15 1.41 -9.78 4.54
CA GLY A 15 1.77 -9.91 3.14
C GLY A 15 0.56 -10.01 2.22
N VAL A 16 -0.42 -10.85 2.55
CA VAL A 16 -1.67 -10.97 1.78
C VAL A 16 -2.46 -9.67 1.81
N LEU A 17 -2.60 -9.04 2.97
CA LEU A 17 -3.30 -7.75 3.09
C LEU A 17 -2.67 -6.67 2.20
N PHE A 18 -1.34 -6.56 2.20
CA PHE A 18 -0.62 -5.60 1.38
C PHE A 18 -0.74 -5.89 -0.12
N VAL A 19 -0.63 -7.16 -0.53
CA VAL A 19 -0.81 -7.55 -1.95
C VAL A 19 -2.23 -7.25 -2.40
N VAL A 20 -3.25 -7.64 -1.64
CA VAL A 20 -4.65 -7.39 -1.98
C VAL A 20 -4.95 -5.89 -2.00
N SER A 21 -4.50 -5.13 -0.99
CA SER A 21 -4.69 -3.68 -0.94
C SER A 21 -4.03 -2.97 -2.12
N GLY A 22 -2.78 -3.31 -2.42
CA GLY A 22 -2.05 -2.75 -3.57
C GLY A 22 -2.67 -3.15 -4.91
N PHE A 23 -3.14 -4.40 -5.05
CA PHE A 23 -3.79 -4.88 -6.26
C PHE A 23 -5.12 -4.16 -6.52
N VAL A 24 -5.99 -4.04 -5.51
CA VAL A 24 -7.28 -3.34 -5.65
C VAL A 24 -7.08 -1.88 -6.09
N LYS A 25 -6.11 -1.18 -5.50
CA LYS A 25 -5.75 0.18 -5.93
C LYS A 25 -5.12 0.23 -7.33
N ALA A 26 -4.36 -0.79 -7.69
CA ALA A 26 -3.72 -0.88 -9.00
C ALA A 26 -4.71 -1.16 -10.14
N VAL A 27 -5.92 -1.66 -9.84
CA VAL A 27 -7.00 -1.82 -10.83
C VAL A 27 -7.54 -0.47 -11.25
N ASP A 28 -7.65 0.50 -10.32
CA ASP A 28 -8.06 1.87 -10.62
C ASP A 28 -7.06 2.91 -10.06
N PRO A 29 -5.91 3.09 -10.71
CA PRO A 29 -4.93 4.08 -10.29
C PRO A 29 -5.40 5.52 -10.52
N VAL A 30 -6.37 5.74 -11.42
CA VAL A 30 -6.93 7.08 -11.70
C VAL A 30 -7.83 7.52 -10.56
N GLY A 31 -8.75 6.67 -10.09
CA GLY A 31 -9.58 6.94 -8.91
C GLY A 31 -8.71 7.22 -7.67
N LEU A 32 -7.63 6.47 -7.48
CA LEU A 32 -6.68 6.76 -6.41
C LEU A 32 -5.97 8.11 -6.59
N SER A 33 -5.66 8.54 -7.81
CA SER A 33 -5.02 9.84 -8.06
C SER A 33 -5.92 11.01 -7.64
N TYR A 34 -7.23 10.93 -7.88
CA TYR A 34 -8.19 11.92 -7.40
C TYR A 34 -8.23 12.00 -5.87
N LYS A 35 -8.17 10.86 -5.17
CA LYS A 35 -8.06 10.84 -3.70
C LYS A 35 -6.77 11.49 -3.21
N ILE A 36 -5.66 11.27 -3.89
CA ILE A 36 -4.38 11.93 -3.57
C ILE A 36 -4.49 13.45 -3.77
N GLU A 37 -5.16 13.91 -4.83
CA GLU A 37 -5.41 15.34 -5.06
C GLU A 37 -6.25 15.96 -3.93
N GLU A 38 -7.29 15.25 -3.49
CA GLU A 38 -8.11 15.67 -2.37
C GLU A 38 -7.28 15.82 -1.08
N TYR A 39 -6.36 14.87 -0.80
CA TYR A 39 -5.44 14.96 0.34
C TYR A 39 -4.44 16.10 0.20
N LEU A 40 -3.87 16.30 -1.00
CA LEU A 40 -2.96 17.42 -1.26
C LEU A 40 -3.68 18.75 -1.08
N GLY A 41 -4.94 18.85 -1.48
CA GLY A 41 -5.79 20.03 -1.23
C GLY A 41 -5.97 20.30 0.26
N MET A 42 -6.26 19.27 1.08
CA MET A 42 -6.38 19.39 2.53
C MET A 42 -5.09 19.95 3.19
N PHE A 43 -3.93 19.54 2.70
CA PHE A 43 -2.63 20.00 3.18
C PHE A 43 -2.16 21.33 2.53
N GLN A 44 -3.01 22.00 1.73
CA GLN A 44 -2.68 23.22 0.97
C GLN A 44 -1.49 23.03 0.00
N LEU A 45 -1.29 21.80 -0.47
CA LEU A 45 -0.25 21.41 -1.42
C LEU A 45 -0.80 21.25 -2.84
N SER A 46 -1.79 22.03 -3.25
CA SER A 46 -2.45 21.93 -4.56
C SER A 46 -1.50 22.10 -5.75
N GLY A 47 -0.35 22.79 -5.58
CA GLY A 47 0.70 22.89 -6.59
C GLY A 47 1.35 21.54 -6.97
N TRP A 48 1.15 20.47 -6.17
CA TRP A 48 1.68 19.12 -6.43
C TRP A 48 0.66 18.19 -7.08
N SER A 49 -0.54 18.69 -7.42
CA SER A 49 -1.59 17.88 -8.04
C SER A 49 -1.17 17.22 -9.36
N MET A 50 -0.28 17.84 -10.14
CA MET A 50 0.28 17.24 -11.36
C MET A 50 1.06 15.94 -11.12
N PHE A 51 1.49 15.67 -9.88
CA PHE A 51 2.19 14.43 -9.51
C PHE A 51 1.26 13.37 -8.92
N SER A 52 -0.04 13.66 -8.75
CA SER A 52 -1.01 12.75 -8.09
C SER A 52 -1.06 11.39 -8.76
N MET A 53 -1.04 11.35 -10.10
CA MET A 53 -1.03 10.11 -10.86
C MET A 53 0.25 9.30 -10.65
N SER A 54 1.41 9.95 -10.68
CA SER A 54 2.69 9.27 -10.41
C SER A 54 2.76 8.74 -8.98
N LEU A 55 2.24 9.51 -8.01
CA LEU A 55 2.14 9.09 -6.62
C LEU A 55 1.19 7.90 -6.45
N SER A 56 0.07 7.87 -7.18
CA SER A 56 -0.87 6.77 -7.20
C SER A 56 -0.18 5.46 -7.65
N VAL A 57 0.49 5.48 -8.81
CA VAL A 57 1.23 4.32 -9.34
C VAL A 57 2.32 3.86 -8.36
N LEU A 58 3.10 4.80 -7.82
CA LEU A 58 4.14 4.48 -6.83
C LEU A 58 3.58 3.87 -5.56
N LEU A 59 2.44 4.37 -5.06
CA LEU A 59 1.78 3.85 -3.88
C LEU A 59 1.31 2.41 -4.09
N CYS A 60 0.60 2.13 -5.20
CA CYS A 60 0.16 0.79 -5.55
C CYS A 60 1.34 -0.19 -5.68
N ALA A 61 2.37 0.21 -6.43
CA ALA A 61 3.56 -0.59 -6.65
C ALA A 61 4.32 -0.86 -5.34
N SER A 62 4.44 0.15 -4.46
CA SER A 62 5.10 -0.02 -3.16
C SER A 62 4.34 -0.97 -2.24
N GLU A 63 3.01 -0.88 -2.16
CA GLU A 63 2.19 -1.82 -1.38
C GLU A 63 2.35 -3.25 -1.89
N MET A 64 2.21 -3.47 -3.20
CA MET A 64 2.39 -4.80 -3.79
C MET A 64 3.80 -5.35 -3.55
N THR A 65 4.82 -4.51 -3.73
CA THR A 65 6.22 -4.89 -3.46
C THR A 65 6.41 -5.33 -2.02
N LEU A 66 5.97 -4.52 -1.06
CA LEU A 66 6.10 -4.83 0.37
C LEU A 66 5.36 -6.11 0.74
N GLY A 67 4.15 -6.31 0.20
CA GLY A 67 3.38 -7.53 0.40
C GLY A 67 4.09 -8.77 -0.12
N LEU A 68 4.62 -8.73 -1.35
CA LEU A 68 5.37 -9.84 -1.95
C LEU A 68 6.69 -10.10 -1.21
N LEU A 69 7.42 -9.07 -0.78
CA LEU A 69 8.64 -9.22 0.03
C LEU A 69 8.36 -9.90 1.38
N LEU A 70 7.21 -9.59 2.03
CA LEU A 70 6.76 -10.27 3.24
C LEU A 70 6.46 -11.74 2.98
N LEU A 71 5.69 -12.07 1.93
CA LEU A 71 5.31 -13.44 1.59
C LEU A 71 6.53 -14.30 1.23
N LEU A 72 7.45 -13.75 0.45
CA LEU A 72 8.69 -14.40 0.06
C LEU A 72 9.76 -14.34 1.16
N ARG A 73 9.51 -13.62 2.26
CA ARG A 73 10.41 -13.45 3.42
C ARG A 73 11.79 -12.90 3.04
N LEU A 74 11.83 -12.04 2.02
CA LEU A 74 13.04 -11.38 1.56
C LEU A 74 13.37 -10.20 2.47
N TRP A 75 14.66 -9.98 2.73
CA TRP A 75 15.17 -8.83 3.50
C TRP A 75 14.41 -8.56 4.80
N ARG A 76 14.10 -9.62 5.56
CA ARG A 76 13.11 -9.64 6.65
C ARG A 76 13.14 -8.44 7.60
N ARG A 77 14.32 -7.96 8.01
CA ARG A 77 14.43 -6.79 8.91
C ARG A 77 14.02 -5.51 8.21
N ILE A 78 14.58 -5.28 7.01
CA ILE A 78 14.28 -4.07 6.22
C ILE A 78 12.81 -4.05 5.87
N THR A 79 12.27 -5.14 5.34
CA THR A 79 10.85 -5.26 4.99
C THR A 79 9.94 -5.04 6.19
N ALA A 80 10.24 -5.61 7.36
CA ALA A 80 9.44 -5.42 8.57
C ALA A 80 9.44 -3.95 9.04
N VAL A 81 10.60 -3.28 9.01
CA VAL A 81 10.70 -1.84 9.34
C VAL A 81 9.90 -1.02 8.35
N THR A 82 10.11 -1.22 7.04
CA THR A 82 9.43 -0.44 6.00
C THR A 82 7.92 -0.61 6.05
N VAL A 83 7.42 -1.84 6.23
CA VAL A 83 5.98 -2.12 6.39
C VAL A 83 5.40 -1.42 7.63
N THR A 84 6.12 -1.46 8.75
CA THR A 84 5.65 -0.80 9.97
C THR A 84 5.59 0.72 9.79
N LEU A 85 6.60 1.33 9.17
CA LEU A 85 6.62 2.76 8.84
C LEU A 85 5.52 3.13 7.85
N PHE A 86 5.25 2.27 6.88
CA PHE A 86 4.19 2.48 5.91
C PHE A 86 2.80 2.47 6.57
N ILE A 87 2.51 1.49 7.43
CA ILE A 87 1.26 1.42 8.20
C ILE A 87 1.16 2.62 9.15
N LEU A 88 2.26 3.04 9.78
CA LEU A 88 2.29 4.21 10.65
C LEU A 88 1.91 5.48 9.87
N GLY A 89 2.48 5.69 8.68
CA GLY A 89 2.14 6.81 7.80
C GLY A 89 0.65 6.84 7.46
N PHE A 90 0.07 5.69 7.06
CA PHE A 90 -1.37 5.59 6.82
C PHE A 90 -2.21 5.79 8.08
N THR A 91 -1.74 5.36 9.24
CA THR A 91 -2.44 5.58 10.51
C THR A 91 -2.49 7.07 10.85
N ILE A 92 -1.38 7.78 10.65
CA ILE A 92 -1.33 9.25 10.84
C ILE A 92 -2.28 9.93 9.85
N LEU A 93 -2.23 9.56 8.57
CA LEU A 93 -3.11 10.14 7.55
C LEU A 93 -4.59 9.91 7.90
N THR A 94 -4.98 8.68 8.26
CA THR A 94 -6.36 8.38 8.65
C THR A 94 -6.79 9.05 9.95
N TYR A 95 -5.87 9.29 10.88
CA TYR A 95 -6.14 10.09 12.06
C TYR A 95 -6.45 11.55 11.70
N LEU A 96 -5.65 12.16 10.82
CA LEU A 96 -5.87 13.53 10.35
C LEU A 96 -7.22 13.67 9.62
N ILE A 97 -7.56 12.69 8.77
CA ILE A 97 -8.87 12.67 8.08
C ILE A 97 -10.03 12.49 9.08
N TYR A 98 -9.85 11.63 10.09
CA TYR A 98 -10.87 11.38 11.12
C TYR A 98 -11.14 12.62 11.98
N THR A 99 -10.10 13.39 12.27
CA THR A 99 -10.17 14.62 13.07
C THR A 99 -10.37 15.88 12.22
N ASP A 100 -10.56 15.73 10.90
CA ASP A 100 -10.59 16.82 9.93
C ASP A 100 -11.53 17.93 10.37
N PRO A 101 -11.00 19.10 10.78
CA PRO A 101 -11.79 20.25 11.19
C PRO A 101 -12.46 20.96 10.01
N TYR A 102 -12.11 20.63 8.78
CA TYR A 102 -12.57 21.26 7.55
C TYR A 102 -13.67 20.47 6.82
N GLY A 103 -13.93 19.22 7.24
CA GLY A 103 -15.11 18.45 6.86
C GLY A 103 -15.21 18.10 5.36
N GLY A 104 -14.07 17.95 4.66
CA GLY A 104 -14.07 17.74 3.20
C GLY A 104 -14.00 16.28 2.77
N ILE A 105 -13.42 15.39 3.57
CA ILE A 105 -13.09 14.01 3.16
C ILE A 105 -13.95 13.00 3.90
N ASN A 106 -14.93 12.42 3.20
CA ASN A 106 -15.85 11.44 3.78
C ASN A 106 -15.30 10.02 3.83
N GLU A 107 -14.29 9.68 3.00
CA GLU A 107 -13.75 8.33 2.86
C GLU A 107 -12.23 8.32 2.63
N CYS A 108 -11.53 7.41 3.30
CA CYS A 108 -10.06 7.32 3.23
C CYS A 108 -9.51 6.68 1.94
N GLY A 109 -10.34 6.00 1.12
CA GLY A 109 -9.88 5.34 -0.10
C GLY A 109 -8.80 4.26 0.06
N CYS A 110 -8.56 3.75 1.30
CA CYS A 110 -7.50 2.77 1.58
C CYS A 110 -7.64 1.43 0.82
N PHE A 111 -8.86 1.09 0.39
CA PHE A 111 -9.15 -0.06 -0.49
C PHE A 111 -9.72 0.39 -1.85
N GLY A 112 -9.33 1.58 -2.33
CA GLY A 112 -9.93 2.17 -3.51
C GLY A 112 -11.45 2.37 -3.30
N GLU A 113 -12.22 2.35 -4.36
CA GLU A 113 -13.70 2.42 -4.31
C GLU A 113 -14.38 1.08 -3.97
N ALA A 114 -13.61 -0.01 -3.82
CA ALA A 114 -14.18 -1.35 -3.59
C ALA A 114 -14.82 -1.53 -2.20
N LEU A 115 -14.44 -0.73 -1.21
CA LEU A 115 -14.96 -0.80 0.16
C LEU A 115 -15.13 0.60 0.75
N HIS A 116 -16.36 1.08 0.82
CA HIS A 116 -16.74 2.31 1.51
C HIS A 116 -16.76 2.10 3.02
N LEU A 117 -15.62 2.35 3.67
CA LEU A 117 -15.49 2.31 5.12
C LEU A 117 -15.57 3.72 5.69
N SER A 118 -16.33 3.89 6.77
CA SER A 118 -16.31 5.15 7.50
C SER A 118 -14.91 5.49 8.02
N ASN A 119 -14.60 6.78 8.14
CA ASN A 119 -13.29 7.27 8.59
C ASN A 119 -12.88 6.64 9.93
N GLY A 120 -13.83 6.49 10.88
CA GLY A 120 -13.58 5.84 12.16
C GLY A 120 -13.25 4.35 12.04
N ALA A 121 -13.95 3.61 11.18
CA ALA A 121 -13.67 2.18 10.95
C ALA A 121 -12.30 1.99 10.29
N THR A 122 -11.93 2.86 9.36
CA THR A 122 -10.62 2.82 8.71
C THR A 122 -9.49 3.13 9.68
N PHE A 123 -9.66 4.11 10.55
CA PHE A 123 -8.69 4.44 11.60
C PHE A 123 -8.52 3.30 12.59
N ALA A 124 -9.63 2.71 13.09
CA ALA A 124 -9.58 1.56 14.01
C ALA A 124 -8.86 0.34 13.36
N LYS A 125 -9.15 0.05 12.09
CA LYS A 125 -8.45 -0.98 11.32
C LYS A 125 -6.94 -0.71 11.24
N ASN A 126 -6.53 0.53 10.96
CA ASN A 126 -5.12 0.90 10.84
C ASN A 126 -4.39 0.80 12.18
N ILE A 127 -5.03 1.15 13.31
CA ILE A 127 -4.46 0.91 14.65
C ILE A 127 -4.24 -0.60 14.88
N LEU A 128 -5.22 -1.43 14.55
CA LEU A 128 -5.07 -2.88 14.69
C LEU A 128 -3.90 -3.41 13.86
N LEU A 129 -3.79 -2.97 12.60
CA LEU A 129 -2.67 -3.34 11.72
C LEU A 129 -1.34 -2.85 12.26
N LEU A 130 -1.28 -1.65 12.85
CA LEU A 130 -0.06 -1.11 13.45
C LEU A 130 0.40 -1.95 14.65
N VAL A 131 -0.53 -2.41 15.50
CA VAL A 131 -0.21 -3.33 16.60
C VAL A 131 0.36 -4.66 16.06
N VAL A 132 -0.29 -5.24 15.04
CA VAL A 132 0.18 -6.49 14.41
C VAL A 132 1.56 -6.29 13.78
N ALA A 133 1.79 -5.18 13.08
CA ALA A 133 3.08 -4.86 12.48
C ALA A 133 4.18 -4.62 13.53
N GLY A 134 3.86 -3.96 14.64
CA GLY A 134 4.78 -3.79 15.77
C GLY A 134 5.19 -5.11 16.41
N LEU A 135 4.22 -6.01 16.65
CA LEU A 135 4.50 -7.36 17.14
C LEU A 135 5.32 -8.19 16.14
N HIS A 136 5.02 -8.06 14.84
CA HIS A 136 5.80 -8.68 13.78
C HIS A 136 7.25 -8.17 13.79
N LEU A 137 7.44 -6.84 13.83
CA LEU A 137 8.75 -6.19 13.88
C LEU A 137 9.57 -6.69 15.08
N TRP A 138 8.98 -6.69 16.27
CA TRP A 138 9.59 -7.21 17.48
C TRP A 138 10.08 -8.66 17.33
N ASN A 139 9.23 -9.52 16.76
CA ASN A 139 9.56 -10.92 16.52
C ASN A 139 10.71 -11.09 15.51
N VAL A 140 10.73 -10.26 14.46
CA VAL A 140 11.78 -10.27 13.43
C VAL A 140 13.11 -9.86 14.03
N PHE A 141 13.14 -8.79 14.84
CA PHE A 141 14.40 -8.33 15.47
C PHE A 141 14.98 -9.34 16.45
N ARG A 142 14.13 -10.06 17.18
CA ARG A 142 14.59 -11.11 18.10
C ARG A 142 15.20 -12.33 17.41
N GLN A 143 14.87 -12.58 16.14
CA GLN A 143 15.16 -13.90 15.52
C GLN A 143 15.92 -13.84 14.19
N ALA A 144 15.89 -12.72 13.47
CA ALA A 144 16.44 -12.66 12.13
C ALA A 144 17.98 -12.43 12.16
N LYS A 145 18.73 -13.43 11.71
CA LYS A 145 20.07 -13.21 11.18
C LYS A 145 19.94 -12.69 9.74
N ASN A 146 20.50 -11.53 9.45
CA ASN A 146 20.60 -11.05 8.06
C ASN A 146 21.69 -11.84 7.36
N ASN A 147 21.31 -12.83 6.58
CA ASN A 147 22.22 -13.47 5.63
C ASN A 147 21.96 -12.83 4.25
N PHE A 148 22.94 -12.04 3.79
CA PHE A 148 22.95 -11.50 2.45
C PHE A 148 23.16 -12.66 1.46
N ASN A 149 22.27 -12.80 0.47
CA ASN A 149 22.40 -13.82 -0.58
C ASN A 149 22.04 -13.19 -1.94
N TYR A 150 22.88 -13.37 -2.95
CA TYR A 150 22.64 -12.87 -4.32
C TYR A 150 21.31 -13.34 -4.91
N ARG A 151 20.83 -14.52 -4.54
CA ARG A 151 19.51 -15.01 -4.92
C ARG A 151 18.37 -14.07 -4.46
N GLN A 152 18.52 -13.42 -3.32
CA GLN A 152 17.52 -12.46 -2.83
C GLN A 152 17.45 -11.22 -3.73
N ILE A 153 18.57 -10.77 -4.30
CA ILE A 153 18.59 -9.63 -5.23
C ILE A 153 17.78 -9.96 -6.48
N GLY A 154 18.03 -11.09 -7.12
CA GLY A 154 17.30 -11.51 -8.32
C GLY A 154 15.79 -11.63 -8.07
N LEU A 155 15.39 -12.24 -6.95
CA LEU A 155 13.98 -12.32 -6.58
C LEU A 155 13.37 -10.94 -6.31
N THR A 156 14.09 -10.01 -5.67
CA THR A 156 13.61 -8.64 -5.41
C THR A 156 13.38 -7.88 -6.71
N VAL A 157 14.30 -8.00 -7.67
CA VAL A 157 14.13 -7.39 -9.00
C VAL A 157 12.88 -7.94 -9.70
N GLY A 158 12.67 -9.26 -9.67
CA GLY A 158 11.45 -9.87 -10.21
C GLY A 158 10.17 -9.36 -9.54
N VAL A 159 10.17 -9.22 -8.22
CA VAL A 159 9.04 -8.64 -7.45
C VAL A 159 8.77 -7.20 -7.87
N LEU A 160 9.80 -6.37 -8.01
CA LEU A 160 9.65 -4.98 -8.46
C LEU A 160 9.03 -4.91 -9.85
N VAL A 161 9.53 -5.71 -10.79
CA VAL A 161 8.98 -5.75 -12.16
C VAL A 161 7.49 -6.07 -12.14
N VAL A 162 7.08 -7.11 -11.42
CA VAL A 162 5.66 -7.51 -11.33
C VAL A 162 4.82 -6.42 -10.66
N ALA A 163 5.30 -5.84 -9.55
CA ALA A 163 4.57 -4.84 -8.79
C ALA A 163 4.38 -3.52 -9.53
N PHE A 164 5.32 -3.13 -10.40
CA PHE A 164 5.17 -1.96 -11.25
C PHE A 164 4.38 -2.23 -12.54
N PHE A 165 4.47 -3.45 -13.07
CA PHE A 165 3.79 -3.79 -14.32
C PHE A 165 2.25 -3.70 -14.18
N VAL A 166 1.69 -4.15 -13.06
CA VAL A 166 0.23 -4.18 -12.86
C VAL A 166 -0.40 -2.79 -12.89
N PRO A 167 0.00 -1.80 -12.07
CA PRO A 167 -0.61 -0.47 -12.10
C PRO A 167 -0.30 0.31 -13.38
N LEU A 168 0.87 0.11 -14.00
CA LEU A 168 1.18 0.71 -15.31
C LEU A 168 0.29 0.13 -16.41
N TYR A 169 0.09 -1.18 -16.44
CA TYR A 169 -0.79 -1.81 -17.42
C TYR A 169 -2.23 -1.30 -17.27
N SER A 170 -2.77 -1.22 -16.05
CA SER A 170 -4.10 -0.69 -15.78
C SER A 170 -4.23 0.76 -16.23
N TYR A 171 -3.21 1.59 -15.97
CA TYR A 171 -3.19 2.98 -16.42
C TYR A 171 -3.24 3.10 -17.96
N PHE A 172 -2.39 2.35 -18.67
CA PHE A 172 -2.38 2.37 -20.15
C PHE A 172 -3.67 1.81 -20.75
N TYR A 173 -4.23 0.76 -20.16
CA TYR A 173 -5.49 0.18 -20.59
C TYR A 173 -6.63 1.19 -20.44
N PHE A 174 -6.74 1.85 -19.30
CA PHE A 174 -7.74 2.89 -19.05
C PHE A 174 -7.60 4.08 -20.02
N PHE A 175 -6.37 4.54 -20.25
CA PHE A 175 -6.08 5.60 -21.21
C PHE A 175 -6.46 5.20 -22.64
N TYR A 176 -6.18 3.97 -23.04
CA TYR A 176 -6.56 3.43 -24.35
C TYR A 176 -8.08 3.36 -24.53
N VAL A 177 -8.79 2.85 -23.54
CA VAL A 177 -10.26 2.74 -23.58
C VAL A 177 -10.92 4.10 -23.67
N ILE A 178 -10.48 5.10 -22.88
CA ILE A 178 -11.02 6.46 -22.95
C ILE A 178 -10.78 7.08 -24.33
N ASN A 179 -9.56 7.01 -24.87
CA ASN A 179 -9.27 7.55 -26.19
C ASN A 179 -10.08 6.86 -27.28
N PHE A 180 -10.28 5.54 -27.20
CA PHE A 180 -11.12 4.81 -28.14
C PHE A 180 -12.57 5.29 -28.12
N TYR A 181 -13.14 5.50 -26.91
CA TYR A 181 -14.50 6.05 -26.77
C TYR A 181 -14.63 7.49 -27.26
N LEU A 182 -13.64 8.33 -27.01
CA LEU A 182 -13.65 9.74 -27.47
C LEU A 182 -13.49 9.89 -28.99
N ILE A 183 -12.86 8.92 -29.67
CA ILE A 183 -12.68 8.94 -31.14
C ILE A 183 -13.89 8.29 -31.85
N SER A 184 -14.62 7.39 -31.17
CA SER A 184 -15.75 6.67 -31.75
C SER A 184 -17.09 7.42 -31.64
N HIS A 185 -17.15 8.55 -30.96
CA HIS A 185 -18.28 9.47 -30.86
C HIS A 185 -17.88 10.89 -31.24
#